data_6a6635cc8036e78db4464930e5b27473
#
_entry.id   6a6635cc8036e78db4464930e5b27473
#
_cell.length_a   1.000
_cell.length_b   1.000
_cell.length_c   1.000
_cell.angle_alpha   90.00
_cell.angle_beta   90.00
_cell.angle_gamma   90.00
#
_symmetry.space_group_name_H-M   'P 1'
#
loop_
_entity.id
_entity.type
_entity.pdbx_description
1 polymer ?
#
loop_
_entity_poly.entity_id
_entity_poly.type
_entity_poly.pdbx_seq_one_letter_code
_entity_poly.pdbx_strand_id
1 'polypeptide(L)'
;MRRAWLLVALGVAIFIAPMVVAQTNYAALRGVVTDPQHLAIAHAAVKLTSVETGEVRYVTANEQGVYEAGGLLPGAYLLEAKSQGFATARRSLQLEVGQQATLDVALTVGPDSQTVTAVTAAELLKTADASVGEVVDQRGVSQLPLNGRMLVDLMLTVPGAHISHGAQTGDMNPLYWRPGQRSAISVGGNRPNANYFLLDGATNTDPTFNTQNFSASPDAVQEFQVQIGSYSAEMGGAGGGQVNIV
;
A
#
# COMPACT_ATOMS: atom_id res chain seq x y z
N MET A 1 -38.32 12.29 -36.46
CA MET A 1 -36.88 12.48 -36.60
C MET A 1 -36.19 12.94 -35.29
N ARG A 2 -36.63 13.96 -34.58
CA ARG A 2 -35.99 14.45 -33.33
C ARG A 2 -35.87 13.41 -32.20
N ARG A 3 -36.86 12.50 -32.04
CA ARG A 3 -36.84 11.45 -30.99
C ARG A 3 -35.84 10.33 -31.30
N ALA A 4 -35.56 10.03 -32.55
CA ALA A 4 -34.57 9.03 -32.96
C ALA A 4 -33.15 9.53 -32.65
N TRP A 5 -32.85 10.80 -32.84
CA TRP A 5 -31.56 11.40 -32.51
C TRP A 5 -31.26 11.43 -30.98
N LEU A 6 -32.31 11.61 -30.16
CA LEU A 6 -32.18 11.55 -28.72
C LEU A 6 -31.85 10.14 -28.22
N LEU A 7 -32.41 9.10 -28.81
CA LEU A 7 -32.11 7.71 -28.47
C LEU A 7 -30.70 7.31 -28.91
N VAL A 8 -30.23 7.79 -30.05
CA VAL A 8 -28.86 7.56 -30.54
C VAL A 8 -27.86 8.31 -29.64
N ALA A 9 -28.12 9.56 -29.26
CA ALA A 9 -27.29 10.32 -28.36
C ALA A 9 -27.21 9.70 -26.95
N LEU A 10 -28.33 9.18 -26.45
CA LEU A 10 -28.35 8.46 -25.16
C LEU A 10 -27.58 7.13 -25.23
N GLY A 11 -27.68 6.41 -26.34
CA GLY A 11 -26.92 5.17 -26.56
C GLY A 11 -25.41 5.41 -26.63
N VAL A 12 -24.97 6.48 -27.31
CA VAL A 12 -23.54 6.86 -27.36
C VAL A 12 -23.02 7.32 -26.01
N ALA A 13 -23.83 8.04 -25.22
CA ALA A 13 -23.43 8.48 -23.87
C ALA A 13 -23.19 7.31 -22.89
N ILE A 14 -23.89 6.18 -23.06
CA ILE A 14 -23.71 4.98 -22.24
C ILE A 14 -22.40 4.25 -22.57
N PHE A 15 -21.93 4.35 -23.84
CA PHE A 15 -20.67 3.72 -24.26
C PHE A 15 -19.41 4.53 -23.88
N ILE A 16 -19.56 5.79 -23.48
CA ILE A 16 -18.44 6.67 -23.05
C ILE A 16 -18.33 6.69 -21.52
N ALA A 17 -18.97 5.78 -20.79
CA ALA A 17 -18.72 5.65 -19.36
C ALA A 17 -17.22 5.37 -19.16
N PRO A 18 -16.44 6.26 -18.50
CA PRO A 18 -15.05 5.97 -18.21
C PRO A 18 -15.03 4.67 -17.39
N MET A 19 -14.22 3.70 -17.81
CA MET A 19 -13.88 2.58 -16.93
C MET A 19 -13.23 3.21 -15.69
N VAL A 20 -13.98 3.26 -14.61
CA VAL A 20 -13.43 3.58 -13.29
C VAL A 20 -12.53 2.40 -12.95
N VAL A 21 -11.24 2.54 -13.24
CA VAL A 21 -10.22 1.64 -12.73
C VAL A 21 -10.21 1.89 -11.23
N ALA A 22 -10.84 1.01 -10.47
CA ALA A 22 -10.72 1.02 -9.03
C ALA A 22 -9.24 0.89 -8.69
N GLN A 23 -8.68 1.89 -8.03
CA GLN A 23 -7.31 1.84 -7.51
C GLN A 23 -7.30 0.76 -6.45
N THR A 24 -6.67 -0.36 -6.77
CA THR A 24 -6.60 -1.50 -5.86
C THR A 24 -5.36 -1.35 -4.99
N ASN A 25 -5.55 -1.40 -3.69
CA ASN A 25 -4.49 -1.33 -2.68
C ASN A 25 -3.69 -2.66 -2.58
N TYR A 26 -3.55 -3.36 -3.69
CA TYR A 26 -2.82 -4.62 -3.73
C TYR A 26 -1.31 -4.38 -3.66
N ALA A 27 -0.66 -5.22 -2.86
CA ALA A 27 0.79 -5.34 -2.88
C ALA A 27 1.24 -6.22 -4.05
N ALA A 28 2.51 -6.07 -4.42
CA ALA A 28 3.19 -6.96 -5.34
C ALA A 28 4.51 -7.42 -4.75
N LEU A 29 4.85 -8.68 -5.00
CA LEU A 29 6.10 -9.29 -4.59
C LEU A 29 6.86 -9.76 -5.82
N ARG A 30 8.11 -9.35 -5.91
CA ARG A 30 9.04 -9.74 -6.96
C ARG A 30 10.32 -10.28 -6.33
N GLY A 31 11.08 -11.10 -7.05
CA GLY A 31 12.41 -11.54 -6.60
C GLY A 31 13.03 -12.53 -7.56
N VAL A 32 14.22 -12.97 -7.22
CA VAL A 32 14.99 -13.97 -8.00
C VAL A 32 15.19 -15.21 -7.14
N VAL A 33 14.97 -16.39 -7.75
CA VAL A 33 15.33 -17.66 -7.14
C VAL A 33 16.72 -18.05 -7.61
N THR A 34 17.64 -18.24 -6.66
CA THR A 34 19.05 -18.54 -6.94
C THR A 34 19.51 -19.80 -6.22
N ASP A 35 20.62 -20.37 -6.70
CA ASP A 35 21.37 -21.40 -6.01
C ASP A 35 22.40 -20.82 -5.02
N PRO A 36 23.17 -21.64 -4.27
CA PRO A 36 24.19 -21.16 -3.33
C PRO A 36 25.35 -20.41 -4.00
N GLN A 37 25.52 -20.54 -5.31
CA GLN A 37 26.53 -19.84 -6.13
C GLN A 37 25.96 -18.54 -6.73
N HIS A 38 24.72 -18.14 -6.36
CA HIS A 38 23.99 -16.99 -6.91
C HIS A 38 23.62 -17.13 -8.40
N LEU A 39 23.58 -18.36 -8.93
CA LEU A 39 23.07 -18.59 -10.27
C LEU A 39 21.53 -18.70 -10.24
N ALA A 40 20.88 -18.11 -11.24
CA ALA A 40 19.43 -18.12 -11.33
C ALA A 40 18.88 -19.53 -11.59
N ILE A 41 17.83 -19.91 -10.88
CA ILE A 41 17.12 -21.18 -11.05
C ILE A 41 15.86 -20.93 -11.88
N ALA A 42 15.89 -21.36 -13.13
CA ALA A 42 14.75 -21.27 -14.02
C ALA A 42 13.61 -22.21 -13.58
N HIS A 43 12.37 -21.78 -13.84
CA HIS A 43 11.15 -22.58 -13.61
C HIS A 43 10.94 -23.06 -12.18
N ALA A 44 11.57 -22.39 -11.20
CA ALA A 44 11.30 -22.67 -9.79
C ALA A 44 9.83 -22.36 -9.47
N ALA A 45 9.16 -23.26 -8.76
CA ALA A 45 7.80 -23.07 -8.31
C ALA A 45 7.79 -22.27 -7.00
N VAL A 46 7.11 -21.14 -7.00
CA VAL A 46 6.92 -20.28 -5.84
C VAL A 46 5.46 -20.31 -5.43
N LYS A 47 5.21 -20.67 -4.17
CA LYS A 47 3.89 -20.70 -3.57
C LYS A 47 3.82 -19.62 -2.48
N LEU A 48 2.84 -18.75 -2.55
CA LEU A 48 2.53 -17.76 -1.53
C LEU A 48 1.22 -18.16 -0.85
N THR A 49 1.22 -18.21 0.48
CA THR A 49 0.02 -18.51 1.27
C THR A 49 -0.21 -17.37 2.23
N SER A 50 -1.37 -16.72 2.13
CA SER A 50 -1.80 -15.73 3.13
C SER A 50 -2.06 -16.44 4.46
N VAL A 51 -1.46 -15.94 5.53
CA VAL A 51 -1.62 -16.51 6.89
C VAL A 51 -3.02 -16.23 7.43
N GLU A 52 -3.61 -15.09 7.06
CA GLU A 52 -4.89 -14.63 7.58
C GLU A 52 -6.08 -15.26 6.84
N THR A 53 -6.02 -15.28 5.50
CA THR A 53 -7.15 -15.76 4.68
C THR A 53 -7.00 -17.21 4.23
N GLY A 54 -5.77 -17.77 4.29
CA GLY A 54 -5.45 -19.07 3.73
C GLY A 54 -5.41 -19.10 2.19
N GLU A 55 -5.54 -17.96 1.52
CA GLU A 55 -5.46 -17.88 0.07
C GLU A 55 -4.08 -18.30 -0.41
N VAL A 56 -4.06 -19.09 -1.48
CA VAL A 56 -2.82 -19.61 -2.06
C VAL A 56 -2.64 -19.08 -3.49
N ARG A 57 -1.49 -18.46 -3.74
CA ARG A 57 -1.07 -18.02 -5.06
C ARG A 57 0.15 -18.82 -5.53
N TYR A 58 0.08 -19.37 -6.75
CA TYR A 58 1.19 -20.07 -7.37
C TYR A 58 1.79 -19.21 -8.48
N VAL A 59 3.12 -19.12 -8.49
CA VAL A 59 3.90 -18.40 -9.50
C VAL A 59 5.08 -19.27 -9.91
N THR A 60 5.47 -19.20 -11.18
CA THR A 60 6.65 -19.90 -11.70
C THR A 60 7.70 -18.88 -12.12
N ALA A 61 8.93 -19.07 -11.69
CA ALA A 61 10.04 -18.23 -12.10
C ALA A 61 10.32 -18.38 -13.60
N ASN A 62 10.71 -17.31 -14.26
CA ASN A 62 11.07 -17.32 -15.68
C ASN A 62 12.47 -17.94 -15.92
N GLU A 63 12.98 -17.88 -17.15
CA GLU A 63 14.31 -18.42 -17.52
C GLU A 63 15.46 -17.73 -16.76
N GLN A 64 15.27 -16.50 -16.32
CA GLN A 64 16.23 -15.73 -15.51
C GLN A 64 16.02 -15.93 -14.01
N GLY A 65 15.18 -16.87 -13.60
CA GLY A 65 14.86 -17.14 -12.20
C GLY A 65 13.98 -16.08 -11.53
N VAL A 66 13.50 -15.10 -12.27
CA VAL A 66 12.65 -14.01 -11.73
C VAL A 66 11.23 -14.51 -11.57
N TYR A 67 10.66 -14.29 -10.39
CA TYR A 67 9.23 -14.50 -10.13
C TYR A 67 8.55 -13.17 -9.79
N GLU A 68 7.26 -13.07 -10.09
CA GLU A 68 6.44 -11.90 -9.82
C GLU A 68 5.02 -12.31 -9.45
N ALA A 69 4.55 -11.85 -8.32
CA ALA A 69 3.21 -12.08 -7.81
C ALA A 69 2.55 -10.74 -7.53
N GLY A 70 1.61 -10.34 -8.37
CA GLY A 70 0.80 -9.14 -8.19
C GLY A 70 -0.58 -9.45 -7.62
N GLY A 71 -1.29 -8.41 -7.20
CA GLY A 71 -2.66 -8.52 -6.69
C GLY A 71 -2.74 -9.23 -5.34
N LEU A 72 -1.74 -9.04 -4.48
CA LEU A 72 -1.70 -9.60 -3.14
C LEU A 72 -2.37 -8.64 -2.16
N LEU A 73 -3.25 -9.14 -1.31
CA LEU A 73 -3.78 -8.36 -0.20
C LEU A 73 -2.66 -8.04 0.81
N PRO A 74 -2.69 -6.90 1.49
CA PRO A 74 -1.75 -6.64 2.57
C PRO A 74 -1.95 -7.68 3.69
N GLY A 75 -0.87 -8.02 4.39
CA GLY A 75 -0.92 -8.99 5.47
C GLY A 75 0.30 -9.90 5.52
N ALA A 76 0.26 -10.89 6.42
CA ALA A 76 1.31 -11.87 6.60
C ALA A 76 1.22 -13.00 5.57
N TYR A 77 2.36 -13.34 4.97
CA TYR A 77 2.48 -14.39 3.96
C TYR A 77 3.57 -15.39 4.31
N LEU A 78 3.33 -16.64 3.91
CA LEU A 78 4.34 -17.69 3.87
C LEU A 78 4.70 -17.98 2.41
N LEU A 79 5.94 -17.71 2.05
CA LEU A 79 6.51 -18.05 0.75
C LEU A 79 7.21 -19.41 0.84
N GLU A 80 6.92 -20.30 -0.10
CA GLU A 80 7.60 -21.57 -0.30
C GLU A 80 8.15 -21.61 -1.73
N ALA A 81 9.47 -21.74 -1.88
CA ALA A 81 10.11 -21.91 -3.18
C ALA A 81 10.66 -23.34 -3.32
N LYS A 82 10.40 -23.95 -4.48
CA LYS A 82 10.78 -25.34 -4.80
C LYS A 82 11.38 -25.44 -6.19
N SER A 83 12.44 -26.24 -6.32
CA SER A 83 12.98 -26.67 -7.61
C SER A 83 13.56 -28.07 -7.48
N GLN A 84 13.56 -28.83 -8.56
CA GLN A 84 14.07 -30.21 -8.57
C GLN A 84 15.56 -30.25 -8.20
N GLY A 85 15.93 -31.08 -7.24
CA GLY A 85 17.30 -31.22 -6.74
C GLY A 85 17.70 -30.24 -5.66
N PHE A 86 16.75 -29.38 -5.23
CA PHE A 86 16.95 -28.40 -4.17
C PHE A 86 15.99 -28.63 -3.01
N ALA A 87 16.45 -28.34 -1.80
CA ALA A 87 15.60 -28.34 -0.62
C ALA A 87 14.58 -27.17 -0.71
N THR A 88 13.35 -27.41 -0.21
CA THR A 88 12.31 -26.38 -0.17
C THR A 88 12.71 -25.24 0.76
N ALA A 89 12.75 -24.03 0.25
CA ALA A 89 12.96 -22.83 1.07
C ALA A 89 11.62 -22.26 1.52
N ARG A 90 11.53 -21.89 2.81
CA ARG A 90 10.37 -21.17 3.38
C ARG A 90 10.80 -19.83 3.96
N ARG A 91 9.99 -18.80 3.70
CA ARG A 91 10.18 -17.45 4.24
C ARG A 91 8.85 -16.91 4.69
N SER A 92 8.80 -16.31 5.86
CA SER A 92 7.68 -15.48 6.30
C SER A 92 7.97 -14.03 5.95
N LEU A 93 6.97 -13.31 5.45
CA LEU A 93 7.06 -11.91 5.09
C LEU A 93 5.76 -11.20 5.43
N GLN A 94 5.85 -9.89 5.63
CA GLN A 94 4.72 -9.00 5.81
C GLN A 94 4.64 -8.08 4.60
N LEU A 95 3.49 -8.02 3.94
CA LEU A 95 3.22 -7.09 2.84
C LEU A 95 2.34 -5.96 3.33
N GLU A 96 2.78 -4.73 3.09
CA GLU A 96 2.03 -3.51 3.38
C GLU A 96 1.13 -3.12 2.20
N VAL A 97 0.15 -2.27 2.44
CA VAL A 97 -0.76 -1.76 1.41
C VAL A 97 0.00 -1.08 0.28
N GLY A 98 -0.28 -1.48 -0.97
CA GLY A 98 0.36 -0.92 -2.17
C GLY A 98 1.86 -1.17 -2.28
N GLN A 99 2.43 -2.02 -1.43
CA GLN A 99 3.87 -2.26 -1.39
C GLN A 99 4.36 -3.02 -2.62
N GLN A 100 5.41 -2.49 -3.25
CA GLN A 100 6.20 -3.19 -4.27
C GLN A 100 7.44 -3.79 -3.57
N ALA A 101 7.31 -5.04 -3.09
CA ALA A 101 8.37 -5.70 -2.32
C ALA A 101 9.29 -6.52 -3.22
N THR A 102 10.58 -6.56 -2.88
CA THR A 102 11.56 -7.45 -3.51
C THR A 102 12.10 -8.44 -2.48
N LEU A 103 12.02 -9.74 -2.78
CA LEU A 103 12.53 -10.79 -1.93
C LEU A 103 13.25 -11.85 -2.78
N ASP A 104 14.56 -11.91 -2.69
CA ASP A 104 15.36 -12.96 -3.33
C ASP A 104 15.41 -14.19 -2.46
N VAL A 105 15.31 -15.36 -3.10
CA VAL A 105 15.27 -16.66 -2.42
C VAL A 105 16.39 -17.55 -2.90
N ALA A 106 17.37 -17.82 -2.03
CA ALA A 106 18.40 -18.81 -2.30
C ALA A 106 17.95 -20.21 -1.87
N LEU A 107 17.98 -21.18 -2.80
CA LEU A 107 17.72 -22.59 -2.55
C LEU A 107 19.04 -23.30 -2.23
N THR A 108 19.01 -24.24 -1.31
CA THR A 108 20.16 -25.12 -1.00
C THR A 108 20.01 -26.45 -1.70
N VAL A 109 21.12 -27.03 -2.19
CA VAL A 109 21.11 -28.37 -2.79
C VAL A 109 20.71 -29.41 -1.73
N GLY A 110 19.72 -30.20 -2.01
CA GLY A 110 19.23 -31.24 -1.09
C GLY A 110 17.97 -31.93 -1.62
N PRO A 111 17.51 -32.99 -0.98
CA PRO A 111 16.28 -33.67 -1.38
C PRO A 111 15.07 -32.79 -1.15
N ASP A 112 14.08 -32.84 -2.03
CA ASP A 112 12.84 -32.06 -2.00
C ASP A 112 12.05 -32.19 -0.68
N SER A 113 12.27 -33.26 0.06
CA SER A 113 11.64 -33.51 1.37
C SER A 113 12.26 -32.68 2.50
N GLN A 114 13.43 -32.10 2.29
CA GLN A 114 14.08 -31.23 3.28
C GLN A 114 13.58 -29.80 3.15
N THR A 115 13.12 -29.24 4.25
CA THR A 115 12.65 -27.85 4.30
C THR A 115 13.62 -27.01 5.12
N VAL A 116 14.14 -25.95 4.53
CA VAL A 116 14.93 -24.94 5.23
C VAL A 116 14.03 -23.75 5.54
N THR A 117 13.67 -23.58 6.80
CA THR A 117 12.85 -22.46 7.25
C THR A 117 13.76 -21.39 7.83
N ALA A 118 13.84 -20.23 7.19
CA ALA A 118 14.38 -19.04 7.84
C ALA A 118 13.23 -18.31 8.54
N VAL A 119 13.25 -18.35 9.85
CA VAL A 119 12.23 -17.73 10.74
C VAL A 119 12.44 -16.21 10.88
N THR A 120 13.49 -15.67 10.30
CA THR A 120 13.69 -14.22 10.28
C THR A 120 12.67 -13.64 9.32
N ALA A 121 11.82 -12.73 9.84
CA ALA A 121 11.03 -11.88 8.97
C ALA A 121 12.00 -11.28 7.94
N ALA A 122 11.87 -11.69 6.69
CA ALA A 122 12.76 -11.20 5.65
C ALA A 122 12.57 -9.68 5.59
N GLU A 123 13.65 -8.96 5.83
CA GLU A 123 13.65 -7.52 5.65
C GLU A 123 13.43 -7.26 4.16
N LEU A 124 12.20 -6.95 3.81
CA LEU A 124 11.81 -6.67 2.43
C LEU A 124 12.49 -5.36 2.02
N LEU A 125 13.33 -5.44 1.00
CA LEU A 125 13.91 -4.23 0.43
C LEU A 125 12.79 -3.44 -0.27
N LYS A 126 12.48 -2.26 0.23
CA LYS A 126 11.64 -1.27 -0.46
C LYS A 126 12.45 -0.61 -1.58
N THR A 127 12.83 -1.40 -2.60
CA THR A 127 13.73 -0.93 -3.67
C THR A 127 13.01 -0.29 -4.83
N ALA A 128 11.71 -0.48 -4.95
CA ALA A 128 10.92 0.00 -6.08
C ALA A 128 10.21 1.33 -5.80
N ASP A 129 10.20 1.79 -4.56
CA ASP A 129 9.53 3.02 -4.16
C ASP A 129 10.54 3.99 -3.52
N ALA A 130 10.69 5.16 -4.13
CA ALA A 130 11.52 6.25 -3.61
C ALA A 130 10.75 7.15 -2.64
N SER A 131 9.50 6.80 -2.28
CA SER A 131 8.71 7.55 -1.33
C SER A 131 9.33 7.44 0.07
N VAL A 132 9.40 8.55 0.75
CA VAL A 132 9.67 8.60 2.18
C VAL A 132 8.32 8.52 2.88
N GLY A 133 8.11 7.50 3.69
CA GLY A 133 6.83 7.32 4.35
C GLY A 133 6.95 6.45 5.58
N GLU A 134 5.88 6.40 6.34
CA GLU A 134 5.73 5.54 7.51
C GLU A 134 4.41 4.80 7.42
N VAL A 135 4.45 3.56 7.84
CA VAL A 135 3.28 2.70 7.97
C VAL A 135 3.09 2.42 9.45
N VAL A 136 1.93 2.78 9.98
CA VAL A 136 1.54 2.48 11.36
C VAL A 136 0.55 1.33 11.31
N ASP A 137 0.96 0.19 11.83
CA ASP A 137 0.12 -1.02 11.93
C ASP A 137 -1.00 -0.85 12.97
N GLN A 138 -1.92 -1.79 13.03
CA GLN A 138 -3.05 -1.77 13.97
C GLN A 138 -2.60 -1.64 15.43
N ARG A 139 -1.46 -2.23 15.80
CA ARG A 139 -0.93 -2.11 17.17
C ARG A 139 -0.48 -0.69 17.44
N GLY A 140 0.24 -0.08 16.51
CA GLY A 140 0.65 1.32 16.59
C GLY A 140 -0.56 2.25 16.67
N VAL A 141 -1.56 2.05 15.81
CA VAL A 141 -2.80 2.85 15.82
C VAL A 141 -3.52 2.74 17.18
N SER A 142 -3.57 1.54 17.78
CA SER A 142 -4.28 1.30 19.04
C SER A 142 -3.49 1.76 20.28
N GLN A 143 -2.15 1.75 20.24
CA GLN A 143 -1.26 2.01 21.40
C GLN A 143 -0.75 3.44 21.44
N LEU A 144 -0.67 4.13 20.29
CA LEU A 144 -0.23 5.51 20.28
C LEU A 144 -1.26 6.44 20.95
N PRO A 145 -0.81 7.38 21.79
CA PRO A 145 -1.69 8.31 22.47
C PRO A 145 -2.24 9.35 21.50
N LEU A 146 -3.35 9.03 20.85
CA LEU A 146 -4.03 9.94 19.92
C LEU A 146 -4.89 10.94 20.71
N ASN A 147 -4.62 12.23 20.52
CA ASN A 147 -5.40 13.28 21.13
C ASN A 147 -6.83 13.32 20.54
N GLY A 148 -7.82 12.98 21.36
CA GLY A 148 -9.19 12.85 20.91
C GLY A 148 -9.46 11.70 19.95
N ARG A 149 -8.58 10.68 19.90
CA ARG A 149 -8.66 9.51 19.02
C ARG A 149 -8.69 9.88 17.52
N MET A 150 -7.97 10.94 17.17
CA MET A 150 -7.94 11.43 15.78
C MET A 150 -6.80 10.77 15.02
N LEU A 151 -7.13 9.94 14.03
CA LEU A 151 -6.16 9.24 13.19
C LEU A 151 -5.22 10.19 12.43
N VAL A 152 -5.71 11.37 12.06
CA VAL A 152 -4.90 12.35 11.34
C VAL A 152 -3.66 12.79 12.13
N ASP A 153 -3.68 12.68 13.46
CA ASP A 153 -2.51 13.00 14.30
C ASP A 153 -1.35 12.01 14.05
N LEU A 154 -1.61 10.81 13.50
CA LEU A 154 -0.57 9.88 13.08
C LEU A 154 0.30 10.43 11.94
N MET A 155 -0.18 11.40 11.17
CA MET A 155 0.66 12.06 10.18
C MET A 155 1.87 12.78 10.81
N LEU A 156 1.78 13.13 12.11
CA LEU A 156 2.86 13.82 12.82
C LEU A 156 4.02 12.88 13.20
N THR A 157 3.85 11.57 13.07
CA THR A 157 4.93 10.60 13.28
C THR A 157 5.94 10.62 12.14
N VAL A 158 5.52 11.10 10.97
CA VAL A 158 6.35 11.09 9.75
C VAL A 158 7.30 12.29 9.73
N PRO A 159 8.60 12.11 9.43
CA PRO A 159 9.55 13.19 9.29
C PRO A 159 9.08 14.24 8.28
N GLY A 160 9.10 15.53 8.66
CA GLY A 160 8.67 16.63 7.80
C GLY A 160 7.17 16.94 7.84
N ALA A 161 6.41 16.22 8.69
CA ALA A 161 5.05 16.60 9.02
C ALA A 161 5.03 17.53 10.25
N HIS A 162 4.25 18.57 10.20
CA HIS A 162 4.09 19.53 11.31
C HIS A 162 2.72 20.17 11.32
N ILE A 163 2.28 20.59 12.48
CA ILE A 163 1.05 21.36 12.60
C ILE A 163 1.33 22.76 12.03
N SER A 164 0.54 23.20 11.07
CA SER A 164 0.68 24.53 10.49
C SER A 164 0.27 25.61 11.49
N HIS A 165 1.11 26.63 11.66
CA HIS A 165 0.90 27.71 12.62
C HIS A 165 -0.35 28.57 12.34
N GLY A 166 -0.84 28.60 11.10
CA GLY A 166 -2.08 29.29 10.75
C GLY A 166 -3.32 28.74 11.44
N ALA A 167 -3.26 27.49 11.93
CA ALA A 167 -4.34 26.87 12.68
C ALA A 167 -4.29 27.17 14.19
N GLN A 168 -3.16 27.67 14.70
CA GLN A 168 -2.98 27.99 16.14
C GLN A 168 -3.28 29.46 16.49
N THR A 169 -3.30 30.34 15.51
CA THR A 169 -3.39 31.81 15.76
C THR A 169 -4.81 32.34 15.84
N GLY A 170 -5.78 31.52 16.24
CA GLY A 170 -7.14 32.03 16.48
C GLY A 170 -7.88 32.54 15.23
N ASP A 171 -7.24 32.53 14.08
CA ASP A 171 -7.93 32.70 12.80
C ASP A 171 -8.77 31.43 12.58
N MET A 172 -9.95 31.46 13.16
CA MET A 172 -11.00 30.49 12.91
C MET A 172 -11.47 30.67 11.47
N ASN A 173 -10.59 30.36 10.53
CA ASN A 173 -11.03 30.18 9.17
C ASN A 173 -11.90 28.90 9.15
N PRO A 174 -13.23 29.02 9.03
CA PRO A 174 -14.15 27.89 9.06
C PRO A 174 -13.86 26.90 7.92
N LEU A 175 -13.03 27.28 6.95
CA LEU A 175 -12.55 26.42 5.86
C LEU A 175 -11.62 25.30 6.35
N TYR A 176 -10.97 25.44 7.49
CA TYR A 176 -10.03 24.46 8.03
C TYR A 176 -10.53 23.82 9.33
N TRP A 177 -11.66 24.25 9.83
CA TRP A 177 -12.19 23.81 11.11
C TRP A 177 -13.50 23.07 10.93
N ARG A 178 -13.42 21.74 10.85
CA ARG A 178 -14.58 20.88 11.16
C ARG A 178 -14.36 20.30 12.55
N PRO A 179 -15.40 20.26 13.42
CA PRO A 179 -15.30 19.58 14.71
C PRO A 179 -14.82 18.16 14.50
N GLY A 180 -13.71 17.78 15.15
CA GLY A 180 -13.09 16.46 14.98
C GLY A 180 -12.06 16.35 13.85
N GLN A 181 -11.76 17.40 13.11
CA GLN A 181 -10.71 17.40 12.08
C GLN A 181 -9.65 18.44 12.41
N ARG A 182 -8.46 17.98 12.83
CA ARG A 182 -7.25 18.79 12.85
C ARG A 182 -6.59 18.73 11.47
N SER A 183 -7.18 19.37 10.48
CA SER A 183 -6.71 19.28 9.10
C SER A 183 -5.57 20.22 8.74
N ALA A 184 -4.98 20.89 9.72
CA ALA A 184 -3.88 21.82 9.49
C ALA A 184 -2.50 21.18 9.64
N ILE A 185 -2.33 19.95 9.15
CA ILE A 185 -1.02 19.27 9.11
C ILE A 185 -0.40 19.51 7.74
N SER A 186 0.75 20.16 7.75
CA SER A 186 1.62 20.34 6.59
C SER A 186 2.59 19.18 6.50
N VAL A 187 2.80 18.65 5.31
CA VAL A 187 3.70 17.54 5.02
C VAL A 187 4.65 17.92 3.90
N GLY A 188 5.95 17.68 4.10
CA GLY A 188 6.98 17.96 3.11
C GLY A 188 7.12 19.45 2.75
N GLY A 189 6.78 20.37 3.68
CA GLY A 189 6.83 21.82 3.46
C GLY A 189 5.68 22.36 2.61
N ASN A 190 4.72 21.54 2.23
CA ASN A 190 3.55 21.96 1.47
C ASN A 190 2.47 22.58 2.37
N ARG A 191 1.44 23.16 1.74
CA ARG A 191 0.29 23.71 2.48
C ARG A 191 -0.52 22.57 3.12
N PRO A 192 -1.22 22.82 4.25
CA PRO A 192 -2.05 21.80 4.91
C PRO A 192 -3.11 21.17 4.00
N ASN A 193 -3.65 21.94 3.06
CA ASN A 193 -4.62 21.49 2.07
C ASN A 193 -4.00 20.88 0.80
N ALA A 194 -2.72 20.54 0.84
CA ALA A 194 -2.04 19.82 -0.26
C ALA A 194 -1.98 18.32 -0.02
N ASN A 195 -2.53 17.82 1.07
CA ASN A 195 -2.57 16.38 1.38
C ASN A 195 -3.74 15.71 0.64
N TYR A 196 -3.56 14.41 0.37
CA TYR A 196 -4.57 13.58 -0.26
C TYR A 196 -4.89 12.37 0.61
N PHE A 197 -6.16 12.15 0.85
CA PHE A 197 -6.64 11.08 1.74
C PHE A 197 -7.36 10.01 0.95
N LEU A 198 -7.03 8.77 1.24
CA LEU A 198 -7.67 7.57 0.73
C LEU A 198 -8.23 6.76 1.89
N LEU A 199 -9.32 6.04 1.66
CA LEU A 199 -9.89 5.04 2.56
C LEU A 199 -10.14 3.78 1.73
N ASP A 200 -9.48 2.70 2.05
CA ASP A 200 -9.49 1.46 1.27
C ASP A 200 -9.20 1.70 -0.23
N GLY A 201 -8.28 2.65 -0.54
CA GLY A 201 -7.94 3.08 -1.89
C GLY A 201 -8.95 3.98 -2.58
N ALA A 202 -10.12 4.17 -2.02
CA ALA A 202 -11.08 5.12 -2.54
C ALA A 202 -10.79 6.55 -2.05
N THR A 203 -11.07 7.56 -2.89
CA THR A 203 -10.89 8.96 -2.52
C THR A 203 -11.71 9.32 -1.29
N ASN A 204 -11.04 9.72 -0.22
CA ASN A 204 -11.59 10.24 1.02
C ASN A 204 -11.24 11.72 1.22
N THR A 205 -10.95 12.42 0.14
CA THR A 205 -10.56 13.84 0.12
C THR A 205 -11.74 14.67 -0.33
N ASP A 206 -12.05 15.73 0.46
CA ASP A 206 -13.04 16.74 0.08
C ASP A 206 -12.51 17.54 -1.12
N PRO A 207 -13.24 17.59 -2.25
CA PRO A 207 -12.74 18.25 -3.46
C PRO A 207 -12.70 19.78 -3.35
N THR A 208 -13.34 20.36 -2.32
CA THR A 208 -13.40 21.82 -2.14
C THR A 208 -12.24 22.32 -1.28
N PHE A 209 -11.91 21.58 -0.21
CA PHE A 209 -10.94 22.02 0.79
C PHE A 209 -9.72 21.11 0.90
N ASN A 210 -9.70 20.01 0.17
CA ASN A 210 -8.67 18.96 0.26
C ASN A 210 -8.44 18.47 1.71
N THR A 211 -9.52 18.37 2.46
CA THR A 211 -9.53 17.81 3.81
C THR A 211 -10.04 16.37 3.79
N GLN A 212 -9.80 15.63 4.84
CA GLN A 212 -10.37 14.30 5.01
C GLN A 212 -11.91 14.39 5.14
N ASN A 213 -12.64 13.65 4.31
CA ASN A 213 -14.09 13.63 4.32
C ASN A 213 -14.67 12.85 5.51
N PHE A 214 -14.16 11.65 5.71
CA PHE A 214 -14.61 10.72 6.74
C PHE A 214 -13.41 10.26 7.57
N SER A 215 -13.52 10.34 8.89
CA SER A 215 -12.53 9.81 9.83
C SER A 215 -13.02 8.50 10.38
N ALA A 216 -12.32 7.42 10.06
CA ALA A 216 -12.58 6.10 10.63
C ALA A 216 -12.27 6.08 12.14
N SER A 217 -12.89 5.17 12.88
CA SER A 217 -12.49 4.91 14.27
C SER A 217 -11.12 4.22 14.27
N PRO A 218 -10.18 4.57 15.17
CA PRO A 218 -8.91 3.85 15.30
C PRO A 218 -9.07 2.33 15.46
N ASP A 219 -10.15 1.89 16.09
CA ASP A 219 -10.42 0.46 16.30
C ASP A 219 -10.82 -0.29 15.02
N ALA A 220 -11.22 0.44 13.98
CA ALA A 220 -11.61 -0.11 12.68
C ALA A 220 -10.49 -0.01 11.64
N VAL A 221 -9.32 0.51 12.01
CA VAL A 221 -8.18 0.71 11.09
C VAL A 221 -7.16 -0.40 11.29
N GLN A 222 -6.86 -1.09 10.21
CA GLN A 222 -5.83 -2.12 10.17
C GLN A 222 -4.46 -1.50 9.93
N GLU A 223 -4.39 -0.48 9.06
CA GLU A 223 -3.14 0.16 8.67
C GLU A 223 -3.38 1.64 8.34
N PHE A 224 -2.45 2.48 8.77
CA PHE A 224 -2.41 3.90 8.45
C PHE A 224 -1.06 4.22 7.79
N GLN A 225 -1.09 4.52 6.51
CA GLN A 225 0.11 4.80 5.72
C GLN A 225 0.17 6.27 5.34
N VAL A 226 1.34 6.87 5.53
CA VAL A 226 1.66 8.23 5.03
C VAL A 226 2.86 8.15 4.11
N GLN A 227 2.76 8.69 2.92
CA GLN A 227 3.84 8.78 1.94
C GLN A 227 4.12 10.25 1.63
N ILE A 228 5.42 10.60 1.52
CA ILE A 228 5.89 11.95 1.22
C ILE A 228 6.86 11.87 0.03
N GLY A 229 6.77 12.81 -0.89
CA GLY A 229 7.72 12.94 -1.99
C GLY A 229 7.38 12.08 -3.19
N SER A 230 8.33 11.26 -3.65
CA SER A 230 8.23 10.51 -4.92
C SER A 230 7.31 9.28 -4.81
N TYR A 231 6.04 9.46 -4.49
CA TYR A 231 5.05 8.39 -4.57
C TYR A 231 4.69 8.04 -6.02
N SER A 232 4.12 6.85 -6.23
CA SER A 232 3.69 6.37 -7.54
C SER A 232 2.72 7.35 -8.21
N ALA A 233 2.83 7.51 -9.53
CA ALA A 233 1.91 8.33 -10.32
C ALA A 233 0.45 7.86 -10.23
N GLU A 234 0.21 6.62 -9.82
CA GLU A 234 -1.12 6.08 -9.54
C GLU A 234 -1.79 6.75 -8.34
N MET A 235 -0.98 7.29 -7.41
CA MET A 235 -1.43 7.99 -6.22
C MET A 235 -1.43 9.52 -6.40
N GLY A 236 -1.60 10.01 -7.61
CA GLY A 236 -1.66 11.43 -7.91
C GLY A 236 -2.86 12.12 -7.25
N GLY A 237 -2.84 13.46 -7.18
CA GLY A 237 -3.98 14.26 -6.72
C GLY A 237 -3.62 15.46 -5.87
N ALA A 238 -2.52 15.40 -5.10
CA ALA A 238 -2.04 16.53 -4.32
C ALA A 238 -0.51 16.54 -4.22
N GLY A 239 0.09 17.68 -3.95
CA GLY A 239 1.54 17.86 -3.86
C GLY A 239 2.11 17.65 -2.46
N GLY A 240 1.28 17.34 -1.47
CA GLY A 240 1.68 17.11 -0.07
C GLY A 240 1.81 15.63 0.26
N GLY A 241 1.39 15.26 1.47
CA GLY A 241 1.36 13.86 1.89
C GLY A 241 0.20 13.10 1.25
N GLN A 242 0.48 11.85 0.91
CA GLN A 242 -0.53 10.85 0.55
C GLN A 242 -0.84 10.03 1.81
N VAL A 243 -2.08 10.00 2.23
CA VAL A 243 -2.54 9.27 3.41
C VAL A 243 -3.49 8.18 2.96
N ASN A 244 -3.15 6.93 3.22
CA ASN A 244 -4.01 5.80 2.96
C ASN A 244 -4.41 5.13 4.27
N ILE A 245 -5.69 4.90 4.47
CA ILE A 245 -6.28 4.28 5.65
C ILE A 245 -6.96 2.99 5.20
N VAL A 246 -6.66 1.89 5.85
CA VAL A 246 -7.21 0.56 5.54
C VAL A 246 -7.76 -0.08 6.79
#